data_961b4827603340802bfee43a85ce3edb
#
_entry.id   961b4827603340802bfee43a85ce3edb
#
_cell.length_a   1.000
_cell.length_b   1.000
_cell.length_c   1.000
_cell.angle_alpha   90.00
_cell.angle_beta   90.00
_cell.angle_gamma   90.00
#
_symmetry.space_group_name_H-M   'P 1'
#
loop_
_entity.id
_entity.type
_entity.pdbx_description
1 polymer ?
#
loop_
_entity_poly.entity_id
_entity_poly.type
_entity_poly.pdbx_seq_one_letter_code
_entity_poly.pdbx_strand_id
1 'polypeptide(L)'
;MKRVRLGKTDMYVNAIGLGCMGLSHASGVPTPKDEAVEILRKAHEMGYDFYDTAECYTGVNPDGSIAYNEEVVGEAIKPFKKDVVLCTKFGVTHKGDHLEFDSTPETIRKSLEGSLKKLQTDYVDIYYQHRIDPKVEPEVVADVMEEVIGGGGIKAWGISERNEEYLRRAHAVCPVTVIENRYSMMARWHENLMHVCKELGITYVAFSPLANGALTGAYESKR
;
A
#
# COMPACT_ATOMS: atom_id res chain seq x y z
N MET A 1 2.97 -12.98 17.24
CA MET A 1 3.75 -12.91 15.98
C MET A 1 5.05 -12.14 16.20
N LYS A 2 6.07 -12.29 15.32
CA LYS A 2 7.30 -11.48 15.37
C LYS A 2 6.99 -10.04 15.06
N ARG A 3 7.46 -9.08 15.87
CA ARG A 3 7.33 -7.64 15.63
C ARG A 3 8.48 -7.14 14.75
N VAL A 4 8.17 -6.28 13.79
CA VAL A 4 9.12 -5.66 12.86
C VAL A 4 8.99 -4.15 12.97
N ARG A 5 10.11 -3.46 13.09
CA ARG A 5 10.16 -2.00 13.00
C ARG A 5 10.10 -1.56 11.54
N LEU A 6 9.31 -0.55 11.25
CA LEU A 6 9.22 0.02 9.90
C LEU A 6 10.28 1.13 9.72
N GLY A 7 11.28 0.82 8.90
CA GLY A 7 12.40 1.72 8.67
C GLY A 7 13.08 2.20 9.96
N LYS A 8 13.28 3.49 10.06
CA LYS A 8 13.85 4.17 11.24
C LYS A 8 12.80 4.83 12.12
N THR A 9 11.51 4.58 11.88
CA THR A 9 10.37 5.15 12.64
C THR A 9 10.15 4.41 13.97
N ASP A 10 9.25 4.93 14.80
CA ASP A 10 8.80 4.24 16.02
C ASP A 10 7.59 3.32 15.79
N MET A 11 7.24 3.09 14.51
CA MET A 11 6.16 2.17 14.15
C MET A 11 6.67 0.72 14.14
N TYR A 12 5.97 -0.13 14.86
CA TYR A 12 6.21 -1.58 14.92
C TYR A 12 4.94 -2.32 14.51
N VAL A 13 5.08 -3.30 13.64
CA VAL A 13 3.97 -4.12 13.16
C VAL A 13 4.28 -5.60 13.30
N ASN A 14 3.28 -6.43 13.24
CA ASN A 14 3.46 -7.86 13.06
C ASN A 14 4.05 -8.14 11.67
N ALA A 15 4.91 -9.16 11.55
CA ALA A 15 5.65 -9.45 10.33
C ALA A 15 4.76 -9.86 9.13
N ILE A 16 3.48 -10.09 9.37
CA ILE A 16 2.48 -10.41 8.35
C ILE A 16 1.45 -9.29 8.32
N GLY A 17 1.44 -8.54 7.22
CA GLY A 17 0.44 -7.51 6.95
C GLY A 17 -0.76 -8.06 6.16
N LEU A 18 -1.85 -7.32 6.16
CA LEU A 18 -3.08 -7.63 5.45
C LEU A 18 -3.23 -6.72 4.22
N GLY A 19 -3.06 -7.28 3.02
CA GLY A 19 -3.41 -6.62 1.77
C GLY A 19 -4.93 -6.66 1.56
N CYS A 20 -5.55 -5.48 1.45
CA CYS A 20 -7.00 -5.35 1.34
C CYS A 20 -7.51 -5.38 -0.11
N MET A 21 -6.63 -5.36 -1.11
CA MET A 21 -6.98 -5.26 -2.53
C MET A 21 -8.08 -6.24 -2.96
N GLY A 22 -7.98 -7.49 -2.54
CA GLY A 22 -8.90 -8.56 -2.97
C GLY A 22 -10.35 -8.39 -2.55
N LEU A 23 -10.66 -7.47 -1.63
CA LEU A 23 -12.02 -7.21 -1.17
C LEU A 23 -12.88 -6.46 -2.19
N SER A 24 -12.25 -5.65 -3.06
CA SER A 24 -12.98 -4.85 -4.05
C SER A 24 -12.32 -4.80 -5.44
N HIS A 25 -11.09 -5.30 -5.60
CA HIS A 25 -10.31 -5.13 -6.83
C HIS A 25 -9.63 -6.43 -7.25
N ALA A 26 -9.56 -6.67 -8.57
CA ALA A 26 -8.83 -7.76 -9.20
C ALA A 26 -9.26 -9.21 -8.82
N SER A 27 -10.33 -9.38 -8.06
CA SER A 27 -10.81 -10.70 -7.58
C SER A 27 -12.23 -11.04 -8.07
N GLY A 28 -12.70 -10.38 -9.14
CA GLY A 28 -14.05 -10.51 -9.66
C GLY A 28 -15.03 -9.51 -9.03
N VAL A 29 -16.22 -9.97 -8.67
CA VAL A 29 -17.21 -9.11 -8.01
C VAL A 29 -16.71 -8.72 -6.61
N PRO A 30 -16.82 -7.44 -6.22
CA PRO A 30 -16.45 -6.99 -4.88
C PRO A 30 -17.18 -7.79 -3.79
N THR A 31 -16.48 -8.07 -2.70
CA THR A 31 -17.10 -8.61 -1.49
C THR A 31 -18.14 -7.60 -0.98
N PRO A 32 -19.34 -8.03 -0.58
CA PRO A 32 -20.32 -7.13 0.03
C PRO A 32 -19.70 -6.31 1.17
N LYS A 33 -20.00 -5.02 1.23
CA LYS A 33 -19.31 -4.08 2.13
C LYS A 33 -19.33 -4.54 3.58
N ASP A 34 -20.50 -4.95 4.09
CA ASP A 34 -20.65 -5.38 5.49
C ASP A 34 -19.79 -6.63 5.79
N GLU A 35 -19.75 -7.58 4.86
CA GLU A 35 -18.91 -8.79 4.96
C GLU A 35 -17.44 -8.43 4.94
N ALA A 36 -17.02 -7.54 4.05
CA ALA A 36 -15.64 -7.08 3.95
C ALA A 36 -15.20 -6.35 5.24
N VAL A 37 -16.06 -5.51 5.81
CA VAL A 37 -15.83 -4.84 7.10
C VAL A 37 -15.67 -5.87 8.24
N GLU A 38 -16.53 -6.90 8.28
CA GLU A 38 -16.42 -7.97 9.27
C GLU A 38 -15.11 -8.76 9.14
N ILE A 39 -14.71 -9.11 7.91
CA ILE A 39 -13.44 -9.79 7.64
C ILE A 39 -12.26 -8.98 8.19
N LEU A 40 -12.22 -7.67 7.94
CA LEU A 40 -11.14 -6.80 8.40
C LEU A 40 -11.11 -6.66 9.92
N ARG A 41 -12.26 -6.56 10.58
CA ARG A 41 -12.37 -6.52 12.05
C ARG A 41 -11.90 -7.84 12.68
N LYS A 42 -12.31 -8.96 12.11
CA LYS A 42 -11.87 -10.28 12.55
C LYS A 42 -10.36 -10.47 12.37
N ALA A 43 -9.79 -9.94 11.30
CA ALA A 43 -8.34 -9.94 11.13
C ALA A 43 -7.63 -9.17 12.25
N HIS A 44 -8.16 -8.01 12.68
CA HIS A 44 -7.64 -7.28 13.83
C HIS A 44 -7.68 -8.12 15.11
N GLU A 45 -8.80 -8.79 15.41
CA GLU A 45 -8.94 -9.71 16.55
C GLU A 45 -7.93 -10.86 16.52
N MET A 46 -7.54 -11.30 15.31
CA MET A 46 -6.48 -12.29 15.08
C MET A 46 -5.07 -11.73 15.21
N GLY A 47 -4.92 -10.42 15.44
CA GLY A 47 -3.66 -9.75 15.67
C GLY A 47 -3.02 -9.14 14.42
N TYR A 48 -3.74 -8.97 13.31
CA TYR A 48 -3.25 -8.16 12.20
C TYR A 48 -3.29 -6.67 12.58
N ASP A 49 -2.16 -5.99 12.41
CA ASP A 49 -1.98 -4.58 12.77
C ASP A 49 -1.31 -3.74 11.67
N PHE A 50 -1.20 -4.28 10.46
CA PHE A 50 -0.66 -3.63 9.27
C PHE A 50 -1.62 -3.83 8.11
N TYR A 51 -2.37 -2.78 7.73
CA TYR A 51 -3.42 -2.80 6.72
C TYR A 51 -2.99 -2.01 5.50
N ASP A 52 -3.05 -2.64 4.32
CA ASP A 52 -2.61 -2.07 3.07
C ASP A 52 -3.74 -1.97 2.05
N THR A 53 -4.04 -0.74 1.61
CA THR A 53 -5.00 -0.42 0.56
C THR A 53 -4.39 0.50 -0.50
N ALA A 54 -5.19 1.01 -1.43
CA ALA A 54 -4.81 2.04 -2.41
C ALA A 54 -6.04 2.75 -2.98
N GLU A 55 -5.87 4.01 -3.41
CA GLU A 55 -6.94 4.79 -4.05
C GLU A 55 -7.52 4.12 -5.30
N CYS A 56 -6.67 3.43 -6.07
CA CYS A 56 -7.06 2.75 -7.31
C CYS A 56 -7.73 1.38 -7.08
N TYR A 57 -7.81 0.89 -5.86
CA TYR A 57 -8.48 -0.39 -5.58
C TYR A 57 -9.99 -0.21 -5.58
N THR A 58 -10.55 -0.26 -6.76
CA THR A 58 -11.99 -0.12 -6.99
C THR A 58 -12.53 -1.33 -7.75
N GLY A 59 -13.81 -1.60 -7.59
CA GLY A 59 -14.55 -2.60 -8.37
C GLY A 59 -15.94 -2.11 -8.69
N VAL A 60 -16.71 -2.88 -9.43
CA VAL A 60 -18.10 -2.56 -9.76
C VAL A 60 -18.99 -3.59 -9.07
N ASN A 61 -19.89 -3.10 -8.21
CA ASN A 61 -20.88 -3.92 -7.55
C ASN A 61 -21.94 -4.45 -8.55
N PRO A 62 -22.71 -5.49 -8.22
CA PRO A 62 -23.75 -6.03 -9.09
C PRO A 62 -24.83 -5.00 -9.48
N ASP A 63 -25.05 -3.97 -8.67
CA ASP A 63 -25.98 -2.87 -8.95
C ASP A 63 -25.40 -1.76 -9.80
N GLY A 64 -24.14 -1.88 -10.25
CA GLY A 64 -23.43 -0.91 -11.05
C GLY A 64 -22.74 0.20 -10.25
N SER A 65 -22.87 0.25 -8.94
CA SER A 65 -22.14 1.21 -8.09
C SER A 65 -20.67 0.84 -7.97
N ILE A 66 -19.83 1.84 -7.66
CA ILE A 66 -18.39 1.62 -7.46
C ILE A 66 -18.14 1.25 -6.00
N ALA A 67 -17.43 0.12 -5.81
CA ALA A 67 -16.89 -0.29 -4.52
C ALA A 67 -15.49 0.33 -4.36
N TYR A 68 -15.34 1.22 -3.38
CA TYR A 68 -14.04 1.82 -3.01
C TYR A 68 -13.43 1.04 -1.84
N ASN A 69 -12.24 0.46 -2.07
CA ASN A 69 -11.53 -0.29 -1.03
C ASN A 69 -11.26 0.57 0.22
N GLU A 70 -10.83 1.81 0.01
CA GLU A 70 -10.54 2.74 1.10
C GLU A 70 -11.75 3.02 2.01
N GLU A 71 -12.97 3.07 1.45
CA GLU A 71 -14.19 3.25 2.27
C GLU A 71 -14.46 2.04 3.17
N VAL A 72 -14.24 0.84 2.65
CA VAL A 72 -14.40 -0.41 3.40
C VAL A 72 -13.35 -0.49 4.52
N VAL A 73 -12.09 -0.22 4.18
CA VAL A 73 -10.99 -0.24 5.15
C VAL A 73 -11.21 0.83 6.23
N GLY A 74 -11.55 2.06 5.85
CA GLY A 74 -11.80 3.16 6.78
C GLY A 74 -12.90 2.84 7.78
N GLU A 75 -14.03 2.30 7.31
CA GLU A 75 -15.13 1.90 8.19
C GLU A 75 -14.73 0.75 9.13
N ALA A 76 -14.00 -0.22 8.61
CA ALA A 76 -13.58 -1.37 9.41
C ALA A 76 -12.65 -0.99 10.55
N ILE A 77 -11.61 -0.18 10.26
CA ILE A 77 -10.57 0.14 11.24
C ILE A 77 -10.92 1.28 12.18
N LYS A 78 -11.97 2.05 11.91
CA LYS A 78 -12.36 3.23 12.69
C LYS A 78 -12.36 3.00 14.21
N PRO A 79 -12.87 1.86 14.75
CA PRO A 79 -12.86 1.60 16.20
C PRO A 79 -11.47 1.40 16.80
N PHE A 80 -10.49 0.98 15.98
CA PHE A 80 -9.14 0.61 16.41
C PHE A 80 -8.02 1.24 15.57
N LYS A 81 -8.29 2.37 14.89
CA LYS A 81 -7.32 3.07 14.03
C LYS A 81 -5.98 3.34 14.70
N LYS A 82 -6.00 3.60 16.02
CA LYS A 82 -4.77 3.88 16.80
C LYS A 82 -3.90 2.65 17.06
N ASP A 83 -4.46 1.47 16.91
CA ASP A 83 -3.81 0.19 17.21
C ASP A 83 -3.17 -0.43 15.96
N VAL A 84 -3.36 0.18 14.80
CA VAL A 84 -2.90 -0.34 13.51
C VAL A 84 -2.08 0.67 12.73
N VAL A 85 -1.21 0.18 11.88
CA VAL A 85 -0.55 0.94 10.83
C VAL A 85 -1.37 0.83 9.55
N LEU A 86 -1.91 1.96 9.09
CA LEU A 86 -2.72 2.07 7.89
C LEU A 86 -1.87 2.60 6.74
N CYS A 87 -1.91 1.90 5.61
CA CYS A 87 -1.23 2.28 4.38
C CYS A 87 -2.22 2.50 3.25
N THR A 88 -1.98 3.54 2.45
CA THR A 88 -2.63 3.71 1.15
C THR A 88 -1.64 4.23 0.11
N LYS A 89 -2.05 4.28 -1.16
CA LYS A 89 -1.15 4.54 -2.29
C LYS A 89 -1.81 5.48 -3.30
N PHE A 90 -0.98 6.30 -3.97
CA PHE A 90 -1.40 7.25 -5.00
C PHE A 90 -0.74 7.02 -6.34
N GLY A 91 -1.24 7.73 -7.35
CA GLY A 91 -0.58 7.92 -8.63
C GLY A 91 -0.84 6.85 -9.66
N VAL A 92 -1.84 6.01 -9.46
CA VAL A 92 -2.29 5.00 -10.44
C VAL A 92 -3.76 5.19 -10.75
N THR A 93 -4.08 5.30 -12.04
CA THR A 93 -5.46 5.34 -12.53
C THR A 93 -5.66 4.26 -13.59
N HIS A 94 -6.76 3.53 -13.49
CA HIS A 94 -7.18 2.58 -14.52
C HIS A 94 -7.91 3.30 -15.65
N LYS A 95 -7.43 3.15 -16.89
CA LYS A 95 -8.01 3.69 -18.11
C LYS A 95 -8.26 2.59 -19.13
N GLY A 96 -9.43 1.96 -19.03
CA GLY A 96 -9.70 0.76 -19.83
C GLY A 96 -8.68 -0.33 -19.54
N ASP A 97 -7.93 -0.75 -20.56
CA ASP A 97 -6.98 -1.87 -20.47
C ASP A 97 -5.56 -1.46 -20.03
N HIS A 98 -5.32 -0.17 -19.75
CA HIS A 98 -4.00 0.30 -19.36
C HIS A 98 -4.03 1.13 -18.06
N LEU A 99 -2.85 1.28 -17.47
CA LEU A 99 -2.62 2.10 -16.29
C LEU A 99 -2.02 3.44 -16.73
N GLU A 100 -2.54 4.51 -16.19
CA GLU A 100 -1.92 5.83 -16.24
C GLU A 100 -1.24 6.12 -14.92
N PHE A 101 -0.07 6.78 -14.98
CA PHE A 101 0.72 7.14 -13.82
C PHE A 101 0.82 8.66 -13.75
N ASP A 102 0.54 9.21 -12.58
CA ASP A 102 0.66 10.64 -12.31
C ASP A 102 1.18 10.83 -10.88
N SER A 103 2.42 11.30 -10.78
CA SER A 103 3.07 11.65 -9.51
C SER A 103 3.36 13.15 -9.42
N THR A 104 2.59 13.99 -10.13
CA THR A 104 2.71 15.44 -10.01
C THR A 104 2.37 15.90 -8.59
N PRO A 105 2.98 17.00 -8.10
CA PRO A 105 2.70 17.55 -6.78
C PRO A 105 1.22 17.81 -6.51
N GLU A 106 0.47 18.24 -7.53
CA GLU A 106 -0.96 18.46 -7.43
C GLU A 106 -1.72 17.14 -7.22
N THR A 107 -1.40 16.11 -8.02
CA THR A 107 -2.01 14.79 -7.89
C THR A 107 -1.71 14.16 -6.54
N ILE A 108 -0.49 14.23 -6.05
CA ILE A 108 -0.12 13.69 -4.73
C ILE A 108 -1.00 14.27 -3.62
N ARG A 109 -1.15 15.61 -3.58
CA ARG A 109 -1.97 16.28 -2.55
C ARG A 109 -3.45 15.95 -2.68
N LYS A 110 -3.98 16.00 -3.89
CA LYS A 110 -5.39 15.71 -4.18
C LYS A 110 -5.74 14.25 -3.87
N SER A 111 -4.88 13.32 -4.23
CA SER A 111 -5.04 11.89 -3.91
C SER A 111 -5.02 11.66 -2.40
N LEU A 112 -4.11 12.30 -1.67
CA LEU A 112 -4.07 12.20 -0.21
C LEU A 112 -5.37 12.71 0.43
N GLU A 113 -5.85 13.89 0.02
CA GLU A 113 -7.11 14.44 0.51
C GLU A 113 -8.29 13.49 0.23
N GLY A 114 -8.35 12.95 -0.99
CA GLY A 114 -9.37 11.98 -1.39
C GLY A 114 -9.31 10.68 -0.59
N SER A 115 -8.11 10.17 -0.32
CA SER A 115 -7.88 8.98 0.49
C SER A 115 -8.27 9.19 1.94
N LEU A 116 -7.85 10.30 2.56
CA LEU A 116 -8.21 10.63 3.95
C LEU A 116 -9.72 10.71 4.14
N LYS A 117 -10.45 11.31 3.17
CA LYS A 117 -11.91 11.39 3.19
C LYS A 117 -12.56 10.01 3.12
N LYS A 118 -12.13 9.13 2.21
CA LYS A 118 -12.68 7.77 2.08
C LYS A 118 -12.33 6.90 3.28
N LEU A 119 -11.11 7.01 3.78
CA LEU A 119 -10.64 6.29 4.97
C LEU A 119 -11.23 6.83 6.28
N GLN A 120 -11.94 7.97 6.26
CA GLN A 120 -12.55 8.63 7.43
C GLN A 120 -11.53 8.88 8.56
N THR A 121 -10.35 9.35 8.21
CA THR A 121 -9.25 9.62 9.15
C THR A 121 -8.51 10.90 8.78
N ASP A 122 -7.87 11.53 9.74
CA ASP A 122 -7.09 12.76 9.54
C ASP A 122 -5.65 12.46 9.06
N TYR A 123 -5.20 11.20 9.15
CA TYR A 123 -3.87 10.80 8.72
C TYR A 123 -3.82 9.32 8.31
N VAL A 124 -2.86 8.99 7.44
CA VAL A 124 -2.40 7.62 7.21
C VAL A 124 -0.99 7.44 7.77
N ASP A 125 -0.65 6.23 8.16
CA ASP A 125 0.66 5.95 8.75
C ASP A 125 1.74 5.88 7.67
N ILE A 126 1.43 5.24 6.53
CA ILE A 126 2.33 5.17 5.39
C ILE A 126 1.59 5.50 4.10
N TYR A 127 2.16 6.42 3.32
CA TYR A 127 1.65 6.80 2.01
C TYR A 127 2.63 6.36 0.92
N TYR A 128 2.19 5.53 -0.02
CA TYR A 128 3.06 4.99 -1.05
C TYR A 128 2.89 5.69 -2.39
N GLN A 129 4.01 5.97 -3.05
CA GLN A 129 4.01 6.10 -4.49
C GLN A 129 3.78 4.71 -5.10
N HIS A 130 2.61 4.50 -5.70
CA HIS A 130 2.17 3.17 -6.15
C HIS A 130 2.95 2.68 -7.36
N ARG A 131 3.23 3.58 -8.32
CA ARG A 131 4.08 3.35 -9.50
C ARG A 131 4.86 4.61 -9.83
N ILE A 132 5.99 4.47 -10.53
CA ILE A 132 6.72 5.64 -11.05
C ILE A 132 5.93 6.27 -12.20
N ASP A 133 5.78 7.57 -12.12
CA ASP A 133 5.55 8.39 -13.28
C ASP A 133 6.91 8.78 -13.87
N PRO A 134 7.26 8.31 -15.09
CA PRO A 134 8.55 8.63 -15.70
C PRO A 134 8.72 10.11 -16.07
N LYS A 135 7.67 10.90 -15.96
CA LYS A 135 7.67 12.34 -16.24
C LYS A 135 8.02 13.19 -15.02
N VAL A 136 8.09 12.58 -13.82
CA VAL A 136 8.32 13.28 -12.57
C VAL A 136 9.57 12.71 -11.90
N GLU A 137 10.53 13.57 -11.64
CA GLU A 137 11.79 13.18 -10.97
C GLU A 137 11.54 12.75 -9.52
N PRO A 138 12.33 11.79 -8.99
CA PRO A 138 12.16 11.27 -7.62
C PRO A 138 12.29 12.34 -6.55
N GLU A 139 13.12 13.35 -6.78
CA GLU A 139 13.31 14.47 -5.85
C GLU A 139 12.03 15.30 -5.71
N VAL A 140 11.33 15.56 -6.81
CA VAL A 140 10.05 16.31 -6.79
C VAL A 140 8.99 15.57 -5.98
N VAL A 141 8.90 14.25 -6.13
CA VAL A 141 8.00 13.43 -5.32
C VAL A 141 8.40 13.47 -3.85
N ALA A 142 9.68 13.33 -3.56
CA ALA A 142 10.22 13.31 -2.19
C ALA A 142 10.01 14.66 -1.48
N ASP A 143 10.16 15.80 -2.17
CA ASP A 143 9.88 17.13 -1.62
C ASP A 143 8.41 17.26 -1.16
N VAL A 144 7.46 16.74 -1.98
CA VAL A 144 6.04 16.74 -1.60
C VAL A 144 5.79 15.80 -0.42
N MET A 145 6.49 14.66 -0.35
CA MET A 145 6.35 13.76 0.82
C MET A 145 6.83 14.42 2.11
N GLU A 146 7.94 15.17 2.06
CA GLU A 146 8.41 15.93 3.22
C GLU A 146 7.37 16.97 3.67
N GLU A 147 6.77 17.69 2.71
CA GLU A 147 5.69 18.66 2.98
C GLU A 147 4.48 18.01 3.67
N VAL A 148 3.95 16.90 3.11
CA VAL A 148 2.74 16.26 3.66
C VAL A 148 2.98 15.52 4.98
N ILE A 149 4.22 15.08 5.24
CA ILE A 149 4.67 14.61 6.56
C ILE A 149 4.65 15.77 7.55
N GLY A 150 5.25 16.91 7.18
CA GLY A 150 5.26 18.12 8.01
C GLY A 150 3.87 18.66 8.30
N GLY A 151 2.92 18.49 7.37
CA GLY A 151 1.51 18.84 7.53
C GLY A 151 0.70 17.85 8.39
N GLY A 152 1.27 16.71 8.76
CA GLY A 152 0.62 15.68 9.62
C GLY A 152 -0.38 14.79 8.90
N GLY A 153 -0.56 14.92 7.60
CA GLY A 153 -1.46 14.06 6.81
C GLY A 153 -0.93 12.63 6.65
N ILE A 154 0.38 12.44 6.74
CA ILE A 154 1.04 11.14 6.74
C ILE A 154 2.14 11.11 7.81
N LYS A 155 2.45 9.93 8.37
CA LYS A 155 3.58 9.78 9.31
C LYS A 155 4.89 9.42 8.61
N ALA A 156 4.80 8.67 7.53
CA ALA A 156 5.94 8.21 6.74
C ALA A 156 5.50 7.89 5.32
N TRP A 157 6.46 7.66 4.43
CA TRP A 157 6.15 7.29 3.06
C TRP A 157 6.97 6.10 2.58
N GLY A 158 6.50 5.55 1.48
CA GLY A 158 7.10 4.41 0.82
C GLY A 158 7.01 4.47 -0.70
N ILE A 159 7.67 3.53 -1.35
CA ILE A 159 7.69 3.41 -2.82
C ILE A 159 7.40 1.97 -3.20
N SER A 160 6.55 1.76 -4.22
CA SER A 160 6.23 0.43 -4.73
C SER A 160 6.89 0.19 -6.09
N GLU A 161 7.52 -1.00 -6.25
CA GLU A 161 8.17 -1.50 -7.47
C GLU A 161 9.25 -0.57 -8.07
N ARG A 162 10.43 -0.43 -7.41
CA ARG A 162 11.47 0.51 -7.83
C ARG A 162 12.83 -0.11 -8.02
N ASN A 163 13.65 0.60 -8.83
CA ASN A 163 15.06 0.35 -8.97
C ASN A 163 15.86 1.10 -7.91
N GLU A 164 17.12 0.74 -7.78
CA GLU A 164 18.03 1.31 -6.78
C GLU A 164 18.29 2.81 -6.98
N GLU A 165 18.51 3.26 -8.21
CA GLU A 165 18.82 4.66 -8.51
C GLU A 165 17.69 5.59 -8.05
N TYR A 166 16.45 5.29 -8.45
CA TYR A 166 15.28 6.05 -8.03
C TYR A 166 15.15 6.10 -6.52
N LEU A 167 15.30 4.94 -5.86
CA LEU A 167 15.18 4.82 -4.41
C LEU A 167 16.22 5.68 -3.69
N ARG A 168 17.49 5.66 -4.13
CA ARG A 168 18.56 6.44 -3.51
C ARG A 168 18.36 7.94 -3.68
N ARG A 169 17.95 8.39 -4.87
CA ARG A 169 17.67 9.80 -5.15
C ARG A 169 16.51 10.31 -4.30
N ALA A 170 15.40 9.60 -4.27
CA ALA A 170 14.24 9.94 -3.45
C ALA A 170 14.59 9.97 -1.93
N HIS A 171 15.29 8.93 -1.45
CA HIS A 171 15.68 8.81 -0.05
C HIS A 171 16.64 9.90 0.43
N ALA A 172 17.46 10.46 -0.48
CA ALA A 172 18.38 11.55 -0.16
C ALA A 172 17.67 12.86 0.14
N VAL A 173 16.47 13.09 -0.40
CA VAL A 173 15.64 14.29 -0.16
C VAL A 173 14.76 14.07 1.06
N CYS A 174 13.88 13.07 1.02
CA CYS A 174 13.03 12.69 2.13
C CYS A 174 13.21 11.20 2.44
N PRO A 175 13.63 10.81 3.64
CA PRO A 175 13.93 9.42 3.98
C PRO A 175 12.74 8.49 3.72
N VAL A 176 12.91 7.57 2.76
CA VAL A 176 11.94 6.51 2.47
C VAL A 176 11.94 5.50 3.61
N THR A 177 10.78 5.21 4.16
CA THR A 177 10.62 4.30 5.32
C THR A 177 10.48 2.85 4.88
N VAL A 178 9.72 2.61 3.83
CA VAL A 178 9.43 1.26 3.33
C VAL A 178 9.47 1.21 1.81
N ILE A 179 9.83 0.06 1.26
CA ILE A 179 9.53 -0.26 -0.14
C ILE A 179 8.61 -1.47 -0.19
N GLU A 180 7.71 -1.47 -1.15
CA GLU A 180 6.77 -2.57 -1.36
C GLU A 180 6.96 -3.16 -2.75
N ASN A 181 7.55 -4.36 -2.82
CA ASN A 181 7.84 -5.03 -4.08
C ASN A 181 7.26 -6.44 -4.10
N ARG A 182 6.91 -6.91 -5.30
CA ARG A 182 6.52 -8.31 -5.48
C ARG A 182 7.68 -9.23 -5.09
N TYR A 183 7.42 -10.14 -4.16
CA TYR A 183 8.40 -11.12 -3.75
C TYR A 183 7.75 -12.43 -3.31
N SER A 184 8.18 -13.51 -3.94
CA SER A 184 7.74 -14.87 -3.64
C SER A 184 8.79 -15.87 -4.10
N MET A 185 8.59 -17.16 -3.87
CA MET A 185 9.46 -18.21 -4.43
C MET A 185 9.51 -18.17 -5.97
N MET A 186 8.49 -17.59 -6.61
CA MET A 186 8.37 -17.48 -8.08
C MET A 186 8.76 -16.09 -8.61
N ALA A 187 9.00 -15.09 -7.76
CA ALA A 187 9.24 -13.70 -8.14
C ALA A 187 10.37 -13.12 -7.30
N ARG A 188 11.62 -13.21 -7.81
CA ARG A 188 12.82 -12.85 -7.05
C ARG A 188 13.65 -11.73 -7.70
N TRP A 189 13.13 -11.09 -8.73
CA TRP A 189 13.86 -10.08 -9.51
C TRP A 189 14.19 -8.77 -8.79
N HIS A 190 13.67 -8.56 -7.58
CA HIS A 190 13.98 -7.38 -6.75
C HIS A 190 14.87 -7.70 -5.54
N GLU A 191 15.50 -8.86 -5.47
CA GLU A 191 16.37 -9.24 -4.34
C GLU A 191 17.60 -8.33 -4.22
N ASN A 192 18.06 -7.78 -5.32
CA ASN A 192 19.15 -6.81 -5.33
C ASN A 192 18.86 -5.55 -4.49
N LEU A 193 17.57 -5.20 -4.27
CA LEU A 193 17.21 -4.06 -3.41
C LEU A 193 17.30 -4.37 -1.92
N MET A 194 17.37 -5.62 -1.51
CA MET A 194 17.38 -5.97 -0.08
C MET A 194 18.64 -5.45 0.63
N HIS A 195 19.79 -5.45 -0.06
CA HIS A 195 21.03 -4.88 0.51
C HIS A 195 20.94 -3.35 0.63
N VAL A 196 20.34 -2.68 -0.36
CA VAL A 196 20.10 -1.23 -0.35
C VAL A 196 19.16 -0.85 0.79
N CYS A 197 18.09 -1.61 0.98
CA CYS A 197 17.17 -1.41 2.10
C CYS A 197 17.88 -1.54 3.44
N LYS A 198 18.75 -2.55 3.60
CA LYS A 198 19.54 -2.72 4.82
C LYS A 198 20.51 -1.57 5.05
N GLU A 199 21.20 -1.12 3.99
CA GLU A 199 22.14 0.03 4.03
C GLU A 199 21.43 1.31 4.46
N LEU A 200 20.28 1.63 3.85
CA LEU A 200 19.56 2.87 4.09
C LEU A 200 18.64 2.80 5.32
N GLY A 201 18.42 1.62 5.89
CA GLY A 201 17.51 1.40 7.00
C GLY A 201 16.04 1.47 6.58
N ILE A 202 15.72 0.94 5.40
CA ILE A 202 14.38 0.85 4.81
C ILE A 202 13.82 -0.54 5.06
N THR A 203 12.55 -0.66 5.39
CA THR A 203 11.89 -1.98 5.49
C THR A 203 11.40 -2.44 4.12
N TYR A 204 11.73 -3.68 3.78
CA TYR A 204 11.22 -4.34 2.57
C TYR A 204 9.89 -5.03 2.89
N VAL A 205 8.81 -4.62 2.23
CA VAL A 205 7.48 -5.22 2.31
C VAL A 205 7.25 -6.06 1.05
N ALA A 206 6.92 -7.34 1.24
CA ALA A 206 6.66 -8.26 0.16
C ALA A 206 5.17 -8.34 -0.15
N PHE A 207 4.73 -7.95 -1.36
CA PHE A 207 3.38 -8.24 -1.79
C PHE A 207 3.30 -9.51 -2.65
N SER A 208 2.14 -10.13 -2.72
CA SER A 208 1.89 -11.42 -3.41
C SER A 208 2.87 -12.54 -3.01
N PRO A 209 3.16 -12.75 -1.71
CA PRO A 209 4.14 -13.77 -1.29
C PRO A 209 3.69 -15.19 -1.63
N LEU A 210 2.39 -15.42 -1.81
CA LEU A 210 1.81 -16.71 -2.24
C LEU A 210 1.57 -16.81 -3.75
N ALA A 211 2.14 -15.89 -4.55
CA ALA A 211 2.03 -15.87 -6.02
C ALA A 211 0.57 -15.98 -6.50
N ASN A 212 -0.31 -15.11 -5.97
CA ASN A 212 -1.75 -15.10 -6.25
C ASN A 212 -2.44 -16.46 -6.01
N GLY A 213 -2.00 -17.19 -4.99
CA GLY A 213 -2.55 -18.49 -4.62
C GLY A 213 -1.82 -19.70 -5.21
N ALA A 214 -0.94 -19.52 -6.19
CA ALA A 214 -0.22 -20.64 -6.82
C ALA A 214 0.65 -21.45 -5.84
N LEU A 215 1.13 -20.81 -4.76
CA LEU A 215 1.96 -21.44 -3.72
C LEU A 215 1.17 -21.96 -2.52
N THR A 216 -0.16 -21.94 -2.58
CA THR A 216 -1.00 -22.40 -1.45
C THR A 216 -1.25 -23.92 -1.45
N GLY A 217 -0.95 -24.60 -2.56
CA GLY A 217 -1.35 -25.99 -2.77
C GLY A 217 -2.82 -26.18 -3.15
N ALA A 218 -3.59 -25.10 -3.36
CA ALA A 218 -5.00 -25.17 -3.77
C ALA A 218 -5.19 -25.57 -5.24
N TYR A 219 -4.13 -25.51 -6.04
CA TYR A 219 -4.17 -25.88 -7.46
C TYR A 219 -3.47 -27.23 -7.67
N GLU A 220 -4.20 -28.18 -8.22
CA GLU A 220 -3.62 -29.44 -8.67
C GLU A 220 -3.14 -29.31 -10.13
N SER A 221 -1.96 -29.89 -10.44
CA SER A 221 -1.53 -30.00 -11.83
C SER A 221 -2.50 -30.95 -12.56
N LYS A 222 -3.18 -30.45 -13.58
CA LYS A 222 -3.80 -31.37 -14.53
C LYS A 222 -2.67 -32.13 -15.23
N ARG A 223 -2.52 -33.40 -14.89
CA ARG A 223 -1.67 -34.35 -15.62
C ARG A 223 -2.27 -34.63 -17.00
#